data_9515a13e4569606c67ff3ac02f5a3020
#
_entry.id   9515a13e4569606c67ff3ac02f5a3020
#
_cell.length_a   1.000
_cell.length_b   1.000
_cell.length_c   1.000
_cell.angle_alpha   90.00
_cell.angle_beta   90.00
_cell.angle_gamma   90.00
#
_symmetry.space_group_name_H-M   'P 1'
#
loop_
_entity.id
_entity.type
_entity.pdbx_description
1 polymer ?
#
loop_
_entity_poly.entity_id
_entity_poly.type
_entity_poly.pdbx_seq_one_letter_code
_entity_poly.pdbx_strand_id
1 'polypeptide(L)'
;MKNQDQVDMRRNTGGKARVLSVGIDALLAIRNTGGATASEVQQQVMQSANIRSVQRYLNSMVQAELLYTGRSKLGEAKRYYLTGKAKQLFGASV
;
A
#
# COMPACT_ATOMS: atom_id res chain seq x y z
N MET A 1 2.33 30.68 -18.29
CA MET A 1 3.23 29.57 -18.36
C MET A 1 3.47 28.91 -17.06
N LYS A 2 3.84 29.67 -16.08
CA LYS A 2 4.09 29.07 -14.79
C LYS A 2 2.88 28.40 -14.21
N ASN A 3 1.74 29.03 -14.38
CA ASN A 3 0.52 28.41 -13.88
C ASN A 3 0.23 27.10 -14.59
N GLN A 4 0.55 27.06 -15.84
CA GLN A 4 0.35 25.88 -16.60
C GLN A 4 1.26 24.78 -16.14
N ASP A 5 2.51 25.12 -15.89
CA ASP A 5 3.45 24.13 -15.39
C ASP A 5 2.99 23.61 -14.05
N GLN A 6 2.49 24.50 -13.21
CA GLN A 6 1.98 24.06 -11.93
C GLN A 6 0.79 23.15 -12.05
N VAL A 7 -0.10 23.46 -12.97
CA VAL A 7 -1.26 22.61 -13.19
C VAL A 7 -0.82 21.24 -13.66
N ASP A 8 0.12 21.21 -14.59
CA ASP A 8 0.60 19.93 -15.09
C ASP A 8 1.29 19.14 -13.98
N MET A 9 2.10 19.81 -13.21
CA MET A 9 2.75 19.16 -12.09
C MET A 9 1.75 18.66 -11.08
N ARG A 10 0.73 19.42 -10.84
CA ARG A 10 -0.30 19.01 -9.90
C ARG A 10 -1.03 17.79 -10.41
N ARG A 11 -1.27 17.74 -11.70
CA ARG A 11 -1.93 16.60 -12.29
C ARG A 11 -1.07 15.36 -12.21
N ASN A 12 0.21 15.50 -12.53
CA ASN A 12 1.15 14.40 -12.40
C ASN A 12 1.31 14.00 -10.96
N THR A 13 1.39 14.98 -10.09
CA THR A 13 1.49 14.70 -8.66
C THR A 13 0.24 14.02 -8.16
N GLY A 14 -0.91 14.44 -8.68
CA GLY A 14 -2.15 13.78 -8.32
C GLY A 14 -2.15 12.32 -8.73
N GLY A 15 -1.56 12.01 -9.90
CA GLY A 15 -1.46 10.63 -10.33
C GLY A 15 -0.39 9.85 -9.59
N LYS A 16 0.83 10.34 -9.65
CA LYS A 16 1.97 9.58 -9.11
C LYS A 16 2.09 9.71 -7.62
N ALA A 17 1.96 10.94 -7.12
CA ALA A 17 2.09 11.15 -5.69
C ALA A 17 0.93 10.54 -4.93
N ARG A 18 -0.23 10.50 -5.54
CA ARG A 18 -1.38 9.85 -4.92
C ARG A 18 -1.15 8.35 -4.80
N VAL A 19 -0.62 7.73 -5.83
CA VAL A 19 -0.31 6.30 -5.76
C VAL A 19 0.75 6.05 -4.69
N LEU A 20 1.77 6.90 -4.62
CA LEU A 20 2.79 6.76 -3.61
C LEU A 20 2.22 6.97 -2.21
N SER A 21 1.38 7.98 -2.05
CA SER A 21 0.79 8.27 -0.76
C SER A 21 -0.10 7.13 -0.29
N VAL A 22 -0.90 6.58 -1.18
CA VAL A 22 -1.74 5.43 -0.86
C VAL A 22 -0.87 4.24 -0.49
N GLY A 23 0.24 4.07 -1.20
CA GLY A 23 1.16 2.99 -0.88
C GLY A 23 1.75 3.11 0.51
N ILE A 24 2.16 4.32 0.88
CA ILE A 24 2.69 4.56 2.21
C ILE A 24 1.62 4.31 3.26
N ASP A 25 0.42 4.80 3.02
CA ASP A 25 -0.69 4.59 3.95
C ASP A 25 -1.00 3.10 4.11
N ALA A 26 -0.96 2.35 3.02
CA ALA A 26 -1.19 0.92 3.08
C ALA A 26 -0.10 0.22 3.89
N LEU A 27 1.16 0.60 3.66
CA LEU A 27 2.26 0.01 4.43
C LEU A 27 2.14 0.34 5.90
N LEU A 28 1.77 1.57 6.22
CA LEU A 28 1.59 1.97 7.61
C LEU A 28 0.45 1.21 8.26
N ALA A 29 -0.65 1.03 7.54
CA ALA A 29 -1.78 0.28 8.08
C ALA A 29 -1.37 -1.17 8.35
N ILE A 30 -0.63 -1.77 7.44
CA ILE A 30 -0.17 -3.15 7.62
C ILE A 30 0.79 -3.23 8.79
N ARG A 31 1.70 -2.26 8.92
CA ARG A 31 2.63 -2.24 10.03
C ARG A 31 1.89 -2.13 11.35
N ASN A 32 0.92 -1.23 11.42
CA ASN A 32 0.24 -0.94 12.67
C ASN A 32 -0.65 -2.09 13.12
N THR A 33 -1.12 -2.90 12.20
CA THR A 33 -1.97 -4.03 12.55
C THR A 33 -1.21 -5.34 12.67
N GLY A 34 0.08 -5.33 12.33
CA GLY A 34 0.86 -6.57 12.38
C GLY A 34 0.49 -7.56 11.30
N GLY A 35 -0.09 -7.08 10.23
CA GLY A 35 -0.53 -7.90 9.11
C GLY A 35 -1.98 -7.61 8.80
N ALA A 36 -2.33 -7.56 7.52
CA ALA A 36 -3.68 -7.18 7.13
C ALA A 36 -4.09 -7.93 5.87
N THR A 37 -5.38 -8.21 5.78
CA THR A 37 -5.97 -8.74 4.56
C THR A 37 -6.23 -7.60 3.59
N ALA A 38 -6.46 -7.95 2.33
CA ALA A 38 -6.81 -6.95 1.33
C ALA A 38 -8.08 -6.19 1.73
N SER A 39 -9.04 -6.89 2.32
CA SER A 39 -10.27 -6.27 2.77
C SER A 39 -10.02 -5.24 3.86
N GLU A 40 -9.13 -5.56 4.80
CA GLU A 40 -8.79 -4.63 5.87
C GLU A 40 -8.07 -3.40 5.32
N VAL A 41 -7.16 -3.59 4.38
CA VAL A 41 -6.47 -2.46 3.74
C VAL A 41 -7.48 -1.60 2.98
N GLN A 42 -8.41 -2.24 2.27
CA GLN A 42 -9.42 -1.51 1.54
C GLN A 42 -10.21 -0.60 2.48
N GLN A 43 -10.64 -1.13 3.61
CA GLN A 43 -11.45 -0.37 4.54
C GLN A 43 -10.70 0.78 5.18
N GLN A 44 -9.41 0.62 5.38
CA GLN A 44 -8.64 1.62 6.10
C GLN A 44 -8.10 2.71 5.19
N VAL A 45 -7.64 2.36 4.00
CA VAL A 45 -6.91 3.35 3.20
C VAL A 45 -7.35 3.42 1.75
N MET A 46 -8.15 2.49 1.28
CA MET A 46 -8.50 2.44 -0.14
C MET A 46 -10.00 2.24 -0.32
N GLN A 47 -10.77 3.02 0.40
CA GLN A 47 -12.21 2.82 0.47
C GLN A 47 -12.91 2.99 -0.87
N SER A 48 -12.36 3.83 -1.72
CA SER A 48 -13.00 4.07 -3.03
C SER A 48 -12.58 3.07 -4.09
N ALA A 49 -11.63 2.19 -3.79
CA ALA A 49 -11.17 1.20 -4.75
C ALA A 49 -11.94 -0.11 -4.52
N ASN A 50 -12.14 -0.87 -5.60
CA ASN A 50 -12.75 -2.18 -5.42
C ASN A 50 -11.68 -3.16 -4.92
N ILE A 51 -12.17 -4.29 -4.40
CA ILE A 51 -11.25 -5.24 -3.75
C ILE A 51 -10.23 -5.82 -4.73
N ARG A 52 -10.61 -5.97 -5.99
CA ARG A 52 -9.71 -6.49 -7.00
C ARG A 52 -8.53 -5.55 -7.22
N SER A 53 -8.80 -4.26 -7.27
CA SER A 53 -7.75 -3.27 -7.42
C SER A 53 -6.83 -3.26 -6.21
N VAL A 54 -7.40 -3.41 -5.02
CA VAL A 54 -6.60 -3.48 -3.81
C VAL A 54 -5.69 -4.71 -3.84
N GLN A 55 -6.24 -5.86 -4.21
CA GLN A 55 -5.45 -7.08 -4.29
C GLN A 55 -4.33 -6.95 -5.31
N ARG A 56 -4.62 -6.36 -6.46
CA ARG A 56 -3.61 -6.17 -7.49
C ARG A 56 -2.51 -5.24 -7.00
N TYR A 57 -2.90 -4.20 -6.30
CA TYR A 57 -1.95 -3.24 -5.77
C TYR A 57 -1.04 -3.90 -4.72
N LEU A 58 -1.64 -4.64 -3.81
CA LEU A 58 -0.86 -5.34 -2.78
C LEU A 58 0.05 -6.40 -3.40
N ASN A 59 -0.41 -7.08 -4.43
CA ASN A 59 0.43 -8.06 -5.10
C ASN A 59 1.62 -7.40 -5.80
N SER A 60 1.45 -6.20 -6.32
CA SER A 60 2.59 -5.49 -6.89
C SER A 60 3.61 -5.14 -5.83
N MET A 61 3.15 -4.87 -4.61
CA MET A 61 4.07 -4.62 -3.51
C MET A 61 4.80 -5.90 -3.08
N VAL A 62 4.14 -7.03 -3.18
CA VAL A 62 4.82 -8.31 -2.93
C VAL A 62 5.92 -8.50 -3.95
N GLN A 63 5.66 -8.20 -5.21
CA GLN A 63 6.67 -8.34 -6.23
C GLN A 63 7.83 -7.36 -6.06
N ALA A 64 7.55 -6.21 -5.48
CA ALA A 64 8.58 -5.24 -5.15
C ALA A 64 9.32 -5.59 -3.86
N GLU A 65 8.97 -6.70 -3.22
CA GLU A 65 9.59 -7.16 -1.99
C GLU A 65 9.35 -6.24 -0.80
N LEU A 66 8.27 -5.49 -0.85
CA LEU A 66 7.85 -4.67 0.29
C LEU A 66 6.91 -5.43 1.21
N LEU A 67 6.18 -6.39 0.68
CA LEU A 67 5.26 -7.22 1.45
C LEU A 67 5.53 -8.68 1.17
N TYR A 68 5.18 -9.52 2.14
CA TYR A 68 5.08 -10.95 1.91
C TYR A 68 3.73 -11.42 2.41
N THR A 69 3.33 -12.60 1.99
CA THR A 69 2.01 -13.11 2.31
C THR A 69 2.10 -14.34 3.18
N GLY A 70 1.07 -14.53 3.99
CA GLY A 70 0.98 -15.72 4.82
C GLY A 70 -0.48 -16.04 5.09
N ARG A 71 -0.71 -17.26 5.51
CA ARG A 71 -2.00 -17.72 5.94
C ARG A 71 -1.80 -18.55 7.19
N SER A 72 -2.62 -18.29 8.17
CA SER A 72 -2.52 -19.05 9.39
C SER A 72 -3.31 -20.35 9.34
N LYS A 73 -4.38 -20.37 8.55
CA LYS A 73 -5.24 -21.54 8.47
C LYS A 73 -5.74 -21.71 7.06
N LEU A 74 -6.05 -22.95 6.73
CA LEU A 74 -6.64 -23.24 5.45
C LEU A 74 -8.00 -22.56 5.34
N GLY A 75 -8.21 -21.89 4.22
CA GLY A 75 -9.47 -21.20 3.97
C GLY A 75 -9.51 -19.78 4.46
N GLU A 76 -8.55 -19.34 5.24
CA GLU A 76 -8.50 -17.97 5.68
C GLU A 76 -8.01 -17.06 4.57
N ALA A 77 -8.42 -15.80 4.63
CA ALA A 77 -7.96 -14.80 3.69
C ALA A 77 -6.46 -14.61 3.84
N LYS A 78 -5.83 -14.39 2.70
CA LYS A 78 -4.39 -14.13 2.66
C LYS A 78 -4.09 -12.83 3.38
N ARG A 79 -3.06 -12.84 4.21
CA ARG A 79 -2.62 -11.66 4.92
C ARG A 79 -1.29 -11.18 4.36
N TYR A 80 -1.11 -9.87 4.40
CA TYR A 80 0.09 -9.23 3.90
C TYR A 80 0.85 -8.64 5.08
N TYR A 81 2.16 -8.84 5.06
CA TYR A 81 3.06 -8.40 6.14
C TYR A 81 4.20 -7.62 5.55
N LEU A 82 4.76 -6.70 6.32
CA LEU A 82 5.94 -5.97 5.87
C LEU A 82 7.16 -6.87 5.86
N THR A 83 7.95 -6.76 4.79
CA THR A 83 9.27 -7.39 4.75
C THR A 83 10.25 -6.58 5.58
N GLY A 84 11.42 -7.16 5.84
CA GLY A 84 12.49 -6.41 6.48
C GLY A 84 12.88 -5.17 5.70
N LYS A 85 12.88 -5.28 4.37
CA LYS A 85 13.17 -4.16 3.50
C LYS A 85 12.19 -3.01 3.73
N ALA A 86 10.90 -3.33 3.80
CA ALA A 86 9.90 -2.31 4.03
C ALA A 86 10.01 -1.71 5.41
N LYS A 87 10.31 -2.53 6.41
CA LYS A 87 10.46 -2.02 7.76
C LYS A 87 11.59 -1.01 7.87
N GLN A 88 12.64 -1.21 7.10
CA GLN A 88 13.76 -0.28 7.11
C GLN A 88 13.37 1.09 6.57
N LEU A 89 12.36 1.16 5.71
CA LEU A 89 11.89 2.44 5.21
C LEU A 89 11.30 3.31 6.30
N PHE A 90 10.82 2.70 7.37
CA PHE A 90 10.22 3.43 8.48
C PHE A 90 11.17 3.61 9.64
N GLY A 91 12.42 3.22 9.47
CA GLY A 91 13.39 3.32 10.54
C GLY A 91 13.56 2.01 11.29
N ALA A 92 14.78 1.71 11.64
CA ALA A 92 15.14 0.41 12.22
C ALA A 92 14.54 0.20 13.59
N SER A 93 14.33 1.29 14.31
CA SER A 93 13.85 1.20 15.69
C SER A 93 12.36 0.99 15.77
N VAL A 94 11.68 1.00 14.67
CA VAL A 94 10.22 0.92 14.67
C VAL A 94 9.71 -0.50 14.56
#